data_a281da6a0812db9f0f53a18d204dbe9a
#
_entry.id   a281da6a0812db9f0f53a18d204dbe9a
#
_cell.length_a   1.000
_cell.length_b   1.000
_cell.length_c   1.000
_cell.angle_alpha   90.00
_cell.angle_beta   90.00
_cell.angle_gamma   90.00
#
_symmetry.space_group_name_H-M   'P 1'
#
loop_
_entity.id
_entity.type
_entity.pdbx_description
1 polymer ?
#
loop_
_entity_poly.entity_id
_entity_poly.type
_entity_poly.pdbx_seq_one_letter_code
_entity_poly.pdbx_strand_id
1 'polypeptide(L)'
;MLHCGALYGIVESAVIITVTAAAISTQRVPGSHRPQVTLLYVGAEDCAPCREWQQHEKIAFSTSAEFARLKYREIKSPSLLNLLKDENWPEDLRSYRGLLGPDAGVPLWLVIADEQVIQRGMGPTQWRSDVLPKIIKLLR
;
A
#
# COMPACT_ATOMS: atom_id res chain seq x y z
N MET A 1 -42.85 73.85 48.16
CA MET A 1 -42.31 74.49 46.96
C MET A 1 -41.33 73.54 46.27
N LEU A 2 -41.72 72.94 45.19
CA LEU A 2 -41.00 72.90 43.87
C LEU A 2 -39.56 72.24 43.92
N HIS A 3 -39.11 71.33 43.18
CA HIS A 3 -39.32 70.98 41.76
C HIS A 3 -38.90 69.53 41.50
N CYS A 4 -39.63 68.88 40.79
CA CYS A 4 -39.52 67.97 39.69
C CYS A 4 -38.13 67.92 39.04
N GLY A 5 -37.59 66.77 38.82
CA GLY A 5 -36.37 66.47 38.06
C GLY A 5 -36.35 65.06 37.59
N ALA A 6 -37.02 64.81 36.48
CA ALA A 6 -36.98 63.51 35.79
C ALA A 6 -35.61 63.30 35.14
N LEU A 7 -34.90 62.28 35.49
CA LEU A 7 -33.74 61.79 34.74
C LEU A 7 -34.12 60.61 33.88
N TYR A 8 -34.16 60.85 32.60
CA TYR A 8 -34.33 59.89 31.50
C TYR A 8 -33.08 58.98 31.47
N GLY A 9 -33.21 57.74 31.86
CA GLY A 9 -32.18 56.74 31.65
C GLY A 9 -32.32 56.13 30.25
N ILE A 10 -31.34 56.41 29.43
CA ILE A 10 -31.21 55.82 28.11
C ILE A 10 -30.68 54.43 28.30
N VAL A 11 -31.50 53.41 27.98
CA VAL A 11 -31.08 52.03 27.97
C VAL A 11 -30.46 51.75 26.56
N GLU A 12 -29.14 51.76 26.49
CA GLU A 12 -28.45 51.32 25.30
C GLU A 12 -28.56 49.80 25.22
N SER A 13 -29.38 49.31 24.33
CA SER A 13 -29.45 47.87 24.00
C SER A 13 -28.25 47.52 23.15
N ALA A 14 -27.22 46.91 23.76
CA ALA A 14 -26.11 46.31 23.03
C ALA A 14 -26.59 45.07 22.29
N VAL A 15 -26.71 45.17 20.98
CA VAL A 15 -26.97 44.00 20.10
C VAL A 15 -25.67 43.22 20.00
N ILE A 16 -25.58 42.13 20.73
CA ILE A 16 -24.48 41.17 20.58
C ILE A 16 -24.71 40.35 19.30
N ILE A 17 -24.01 40.69 18.23
CA ILE A 17 -24.00 39.87 17.02
C ILE A 17 -23.06 38.70 17.29
N THR A 18 -23.62 37.56 17.65
CA THR A 18 -22.88 36.28 17.70
C THR A 18 -22.62 35.82 16.29
N VAL A 19 -21.40 36.05 15.82
CA VAL A 19 -20.91 35.46 14.58
C VAL A 19 -20.65 33.99 14.84
N THR A 20 -21.60 33.13 14.48
CA THR A 20 -21.37 31.69 14.44
C THR A 20 -20.44 31.39 13.28
N ALA A 21 -19.18 31.12 13.61
CA ALA A 21 -18.22 30.57 12.64
C ALA A 21 -18.73 29.20 12.18
N ALA A 22 -19.31 29.16 10.99
CA ALA A 22 -19.63 27.89 10.33
C ALA A 22 -18.30 27.19 10.06
N ALA A 23 -18.02 26.13 10.83
CA ALA A 23 -16.93 25.23 10.56
C ALA A 23 -17.17 24.62 9.16
N ILE A 24 -16.40 25.07 8.18
CA ILE A 24 -16.36 24.46 6.87
C ILE A 24 -15.71 23.09 7.08
N SER A 25 -16.55 22.08 7.30
CA SER A 25 -16.13 20.68 7.23
C SER A 25 -15.67 20.43 5.81
N THR A 26 -14.37 20.49 5.59
CA THR A 26 -13.75 19.98 4.38
C THR A 26 -14.00 18.48 4.35
N GLN A 27 -15.14 18.09 3.80
CA GLN A 27 -15.37 16.69 3.45
C GLN A 27 -14.29 16.34 2.43
N ARG A 28 -13.28 15.60 2.89
CA ARG A 28 -12.37 14.89 1.99
C ARG A 28 -13.25 14.00 1.14
N VAL A 29 -13.47 14.43 -0.10
CA VAL A 29 -13.96 13.54 -1.14
C VAL A 29 -13.01 12.32 -1.09
N PRO A 30 -13.49 11.10 -0.87
CA PRO A 30 -12.64 9.95 -1.01
C PRO A 30 -12.22 9.91 -2.48
N GLY A 31 -11.10 10.54 -2.79
CA GLY A 31 -10.43 10.38 -4.06
C GLY A 31 -10.25 8.88 -4.22
N SER A 32 -10.59 8.32 -5.36
CA SER A 32 -10.42 6.91 -5.67
C SER A 32 -8.94 6.57 -5.45
N HIS A 33 -8.61 6.15 -4.24
CA HIS A 33 -7.28 5.74 -3.88
C HIS A 33 -7.01 4.45 -4.66
N ARG A 34 -6.25 4.57 -5.74
CA ARG A 34 -5.74 3.38 -6.41
C ARG A 34 -4.70 2.77 -5.49
N PRO A 35 -4.89 1.52 -5.08
CA PRO A 35 -3.94 0.88 -4.18
C PRO A 35 -2.56 0.86 -4.83
N GLN A 36 -1.53 1.18 -4.06
CA GLN A 36 -0.15 1.00 -4.50
C GLN A 36 0.15 -0.49 -4.48
N VAL A 37 0.25 -1.09 -5.66
CA VAL A 37 0.53 -2.52 -5.79
C VAL A 37 2.03 -2.74 -5.87
N THR A 38 2.55 -3.61 -5.00
CA THR A 38 3.92 -4.11 -5.04
C THR A 38 3.91 -5.59 -5.36
N LEU A 39 4.72 -6.00 -6.33
CA LEU A 39 5.03 -7.41 -6.56
C LEU A 39 6.41 -7.70 -5.95
N LEU A 40 6.45 -8.51 -4.92
CA LEU A 40 7.68 -9.00 -4.32
C LEU A 40 7.96 -10.42 -4.81
N TYR A 41 9.06 -10.58 -5.51
CA TYR A 41 9.61 -11.87 -5.89
C TYR A 41 10.65 -12.33 -4.88
N VAL A 42 10.64 -13.61 -4.55
CA VAL A 42 11.62 -14.25 -3.67
C VAL A 42 12.17 -15.50 -4.35
N GLY A 43 13.48 -15.58 -4.50
CA GLY A 43 14.15 -16.70 -5.16
C GLY A 43 15.62 -16.79 -4.83
N ALA A 44 16.27 -17.82 -5.36
CA ALA A 44 17.69 -18.08 -5.20
C ALA A 44 18.36 -18.40 -6.55
N GLU A 45 19.65 -18.15 -6.65
CA GLU A 45 20.43 -18.39 -7.87
C GLU A 45 20.62 -19.89 -8.15
N ASP A 46 20.71 -20.71 -7.10
CA ASP A 46 20.80 -22.17 -7.20
C ASP A 46 19.44 -22.88 -7.40
N CYS A 47 18.37 -22.11 -7.54
CA CYS A 47 17.02 -22.61 -7.77
C CYS A 47 16.71 -22.66 -9.28
N ALA A 48 16.58 -23.84 -9.87
CA ALA A 48 16.30 -23.98 -11.31
C ALA A 48 14.95 -23.36 -11.74
N PRO A 49 13.81 -23.57 -11.07
CA PRO A 49 12.56 -22.89 -11.44
C PRO A 49 12.62 -21.39 -11.27
N CYS A 50 13.46 -20.86 -10.36
CA CYS A 50 13.67 -19.43 -10.18
C CYS A 50 14.36 -18.82 -11.39
N ARG A 51 15.42 -19.46 -11.90
CA ARG A 51 16.12 -19.04 -13.10
C ARG A 51 15.22 -19.08 -14.33
N GLU A 52 14.44 -20.15 -14.47
CA GLU A 52 13.49 -20.31 -15.57
C GLU A 52 12.50 -19.15 -15.64
N TRP A 53 11.88 -18.82 -14.51
CA TRP A 53 10.95 -17.69 -14.44
C TRP A 53 11.66 -16.36 -14.75
N GLN A 54 12.84 -16.13 -14.22
CA GLN A 54 13.61 -14.90 -14.45
C GLN A 54 13.98 -14.71 -15.93
N GLN A 55 14.31 -15.79 -16.62
CA GLN A 55 14.76 -15.76 -18.00
C GLN A 55 13.63 -15.63 -19.02
N HIS A 56 12.45 -16.08 -18.68
CA HIS A 56 11.31 -16.14 -19.61
C HIS A 56 10.13 -15.28 -19.17
N GLU A 57 9.44 -15.66 -18.13
CA GLU A 57 8.18 -15.02 -17.76
C GLU A 57 8.36 -13.60 -17.20
N LYS A 58 9.42 -13.37 -16.42
CA LYS A 58 9.73 -12.03 -15.93
C LYS A 58 10.01 -11.06 -17.10
N ILE A 59 10.76 -11.50 -18.10
CA ILE A 59 11.08 -10.66 -19.26
C ILE A 59 9.79 -10.28 -19.99
N ALA A 60 8.94 -11.26 -20.29
CA ALA A 60 7.66 -11.01 -20.95
C ALA A 60 6.75 -10.10 -20.11
N PHE A 61 6.67 -10.35 -18.80
CA PHE A 61 5.86 -9.55 -17.89
C PHE A 61 6.39 -8.11 -17.75
N SER A 62 7.71 -7.92 -17.73
CA SER A 62 8.34 -6.59 -17.57
C SER A 62 8.02 -5.60 -18.70
N THR A 63 7.56 -6.10 -19.85
CA THR A 63 7.12 -5.26 -20.98
C THR A 63 5.63 -4.94 -20.96
N SER A 64 4.89 -5.46 -19.99
CA SER A 64 3.44 -5.27 -19.89
C SER A 64 3.07 -3.90 -19.30
N ALA A 65 1.86 -3.44 -19.62
CA ALA A 65 1.29 -2.23 -19.05
C ALA A 65 1.06 -2.37 -17.53
N GLU A 66 0.77 -3.58 -17.07
CA GLU A 66 0.59 -3.89 -15.66
C GLU A 66 1.90 -3.71 -14.89
N PHE A 67 3.01 -4.19 -15.43
CA PHE A 67 4.33 -4.02 -14.80
C PHE A 67 4.70 -2.55 -14.61
N ALA A 68 4.41 -1.70 -15.59
CA ALA A 68 4.66 -0.25 -15.51
C ALA A 68 3.85 0.45 -14.41
N ARG A 69 2.80 -0.18 -13.90
CA ARG A 69 1.86 0.39 -12.90
C ARG A 69 2.05 -0.17 -11.49
N LEU A 70 2.96 -1.11 -11.30
CA LEU A 70 3.28 -1.67 -9.99
C LEU A 70 4.73 -1.36 -9.58
N LYS A 71 5.00 -1.51 -8.29
CA LYS A 71 6.36 -1.50 -7.75
C LYS A 71 6.89 -2.93 -7.76
N TYR A 72 7.93 -3.19 -8.54
CA TYR A 72 8.59 -4.48 -8.52
C TYR A 72 9.75 -4.48 -7.52
N ARG A 73 9.80 -5.48 -6.65
CA ARG A 73 10.87 -5.74 -5.71
C ARG A 73 11.30 -7.20 -5.79
N GLU A 74 12.56 -7.48 -5.57
CA GLU A 74 13.05 -8.86 -5.55
C GLU A 74 14.04 -9.11 -4.41
N ILE A 75 13.90 -10.28 -3.80
CA ILE A 75 14.86 -10.89 -2.92
C ILE A 75 15.51 -12.02 -3.70
N LYS A 76 16.81 -11.87 -3.96
CA LYS A 76 17.63 -12.90 -4.61
C LYS A 76 18.76 -13.28 -3.67
N SER A 77 18.74 -14.52 -3.22
CA SER A 77 19.83 -15.10 -2.47
C SER A 77 20.78 -15.87 -3.39
N PRO A 78 22.09 -15.89 -3.14
CA PRO A 78 23.00 -16.77 -3.86
C PRO A 78 22.63 -18.26 -3.70
N SER A 79 22.04 -18.61 -2.56
CA SER A 79 21.66 -20.00 -2.25
C SER A 79 20.33 -20.07 -1.51
N LEU A 80 19.58 -21.16 -1.76
CA LEU A 80 18.36 -21.51 -1.01
C LEU A 80 18.60 -21.59 0.50
N LEU A 81 19.77 -22.09 0.92
CA LEU A 81 20.14 -22.18 2.34
C LEU A 81 20.25 -20.83 3.04
N ASN A 82 20.52 -19.79 2.28
CA ASN A 82 20.73 -18.43 2.79
C ASN A 82 19.51 -17.51 2.58
N LEU A 83 18.44 -18.03 1.96
CA LEU A 83 17.31 -17.24 1.52
C LEU A 83 16.68 -16.39 2.63
N LEU A 84 16.58 -16.93 3.83
CA LEU A 84 15.95 -16.26 4.97
C LEU A 84 16.91 -15.49 5.86
N LYS A 85 18.21 -15.41 5.50
CA LYS A 85 19.16 -14.60 6.26
C LYS A 85 18.88 -13.12 6.13
N ASP A 86 19.09 -12.37 7.21
CA ASP A 86 18.83 -10.93 7.31
C ASP A 86 19.53 -10.11 6.22
N GLU A 87 20.76 -10.51 5.87
CA GLU A 87 21.57 -9.85 4.86
C GLU A 87 20.93 -9.80 3.46
N ASN A 88 20.07 -10.77 3.15
CA ASN A 88 19.35 -10.82 1.87
C ASN A 88 18.06 -10.00 1.87
N TRP A 89 17.59 -9.51 3.05
CA TRP A 89 16.33 -8.83 3.20
C TRP A 89 16.53 -7.36 3.59
N PRO A 90 16.25 -6.41 2.69
CA PRO A 90 16.17 -4.99 3.05
C PRO A 90 15.23 -4.77 4.22
N GLU A 91 15.53 -3.78 5.05
CA GLU A 91 14.80 -3.51 6.30
C GLU A 91 13.29 -3.37 6.08
N ASP A 92 12.91 -2.66 5.02
CA ASP A 92 11.50 -2.42 4.65
C ASP A 92 10.76 -3.68 4.18
N LEU A 93 11.47 -4.78 3.91
CA LEU A 93 10.88 -6.05 3.46
C LEU A 93 10.96 -7.17 4.52
N ARG A 94 11.64 -6.94 5.63
CA ARG A 94 11.83 -7.97 6.67
C ARG A 94 10.53 -8.45 7.31
N SER A 95 9.53 -7.60 7.40
CA SER A 95 8.21 -7.99 7.91
C SER A 95 7.55 -9.08 7.06
N TYR A 96 7.77 -9.06 5.75
CA TYR A 96 7.25 -10.09 4.83
C TYR A 96 8.02 -11.40 4.94
N ARG A 97 9.28 -11.38 5.34
CA ARG A 97 10.05 -12.61 5.60
C ARG A 97 9.41 -13.46 6.69
N GLY A 98 8.90 -12.84 7.74
CA GLY A 98 8.21 -13.54 8.82
C GLY A 98 6.94 -14.29 8.38
N LEU A 99 6.38 -13.97 7.21
CA LEU A 99 5.26 -14.67 6.60
C LEU A 99 5.68 -15.93 5.84
N LEU A 100 6.99 -16.10 5.61
CA LEU A 100 7.56 -17.25 4.96
C LEU A 100 7.86 -18.30 6.04
N GLY A 101 7.08 -19.37 6.09
CA GLY A 101 7.39 -20.48 6.97
C GLY A 101 8.68 -21.20 6.55
N PRO A 102 9.19 -22.12 7.38
CA PRO A 102 10.41 -22.88 7.08
C PRO A 102 10.28 -23.73 5.82
N ASP A 103 9.06 -24.07 5.43
CA ASP A 103 8.74 -24.88 4.25
C ASP A 103 8.37 -24.03 3.02
N ALA A 104 8.66 -22.72 3.05
CA ALA A 104 8.38 -21.86 1.92
C ALA A 104 9.26 -22.24 0.73
N GLY A 105 8.63 -22.80 -0.29
CA GLY A 105 9.28 -23.06 -1.56
C GLY A 105 9.48 -21.80 -2.40
N VAL A 106 10.40 -21.86 -3.35
CA VAL A 106 10.69 -20.79 -4.31
C VAL A 106 10.64 -21.34 -5.74
N PRO A 107 10.41 -20.52 -6.76
CA PRO A 107 10.12 -19.09 -6.67
C PRO A 107 8.80 -18.78 -5.95
N LEU A 108 8.79 -17.70 -5.19
CA LEU A 108 7.63 -17.23 -4.46
C LEU A 108 7.32 -15.79 -4.86
N TRP A 109 6.04 -15.46 -4.93
CA TRP A 109 5.57 -14.09 -5.16
C TRP A 109 4.58 -13.68 -4.09
N LEU A 110 4.71 -12.45 -3.64
CA LEU A 110 3.72 -11.78 -2.81
C LEU A 110 3.19 -10.57 -3.58
N VAL A 111 1.88 -10.51 -3.76
CA VAL A 111 1.19 -9.31 -4.25
C VAL A 111 0.75 -8.52 -3.03
N ILE A 112 1.28 -7.33 -2.90
CA ILE A 112 1.08 -6.46 -1.75
C ILE A 112 0.31 -5.24 -2.22
N ALA A 113 -0.80 -4.93 -1.56
CA ALA A 113 -1.56 -3.71 -1.80
C ALA A 113 -1.74 -3.00 -0.46
N ASP A 114 -1.39 -1.72 -0.41
CA ASP A 114 -1.46 -0.90 0.80
C ASP A 114 -0.85 -1.62 2.03
N GLU A 115 0.38 -2.13 1.83
CA GLU A 115 1.19 -2.85 2.84
C GLU A 115 0.64 -4.22 3.28
N GLN A 116 -0.46 -4.67 2.71
CA GLN A 116 -1.05 -5.98 3.00
C GLN A 116 -0.79 -6.98 1.89
N VAL A 117 -0.40 -8.21 2.26
CA VAL A 117 -0.29 -9.32 1.30
C VAL A 117 -1.69 -9.80 0.93
N ILE A 118 -2.09 -9.56 -0.30
CA ILE A 118 -3.42 -9.89 -0.82
C ILE A 118 -3.43 -11.14 -1.72
N GLN A 119 -2.27 -11.58 -2.15
CA GLN A 119 -2.07 -12.82 -2.89
C GLN A 119 -0.67 -13.35 -2.65
N ARG A 120 -0.57 -14.65 -2.51
CA ARG A 120 0.67 -15.41 -2.46
C ARG A 120 0.62 -16.48 -3.54
N GLY A 121 1.74 -16.75 -4.16
CA GLY A 121 1.88 -17.88 -5.10
C GLY A 121 3.29 -18.43 -5.08
N MET A 122 3.40 -19.74 -5.26
CA MET A 122 4.64 -20.49 -5.20
C MET A 122 4.77 -21.41 -6.42
N GLY A 123 5.91 -21.33 -7.07
CA GLY A 123 6.18 -22.10 -8.28
C GLY A 123 5.49 -21.56 -9.55
N PRO A 124 5.95 -21.97 -10.74
CA PRO A 124 5.49 -21.43 -12.02
C PRO A 124 4.00 -21.62 -12.28
N THR A 125 3.41 -22.71 -11.77
CA THR A 125 1.97 -22.97 -11.93
C THR A 125 1.14 -21.90 -11.24
N GLN A 126 1.40 -21.60 -9.95
CA GLN A 126 0.66 -20.57 -9.22
C GLN A 126 0.97 -19.16 -9.71
N TRP A 127 2.15 -18.93 -10.28
CA TRP A 127 2.40 -17.67 -10.99
C TRP A 127 1.35 -17.43 -12.09
N ARG A 128 1.11 -18.41 -12.92
CA ARG A 128 0.19 -18.31 -14.06
C ARG A 128 -1.29 -18.35 -13.65
N SER A 129 -1.64 -19.21 -12.69
CA SER A 129 -3.04 -19.41 -12.31
C SER A 129 -3.57 -18.38 -11.31
N ASP A 130 -2.72 -17.86 -10.42
CA ASP A 130 -3.17 -17.09 -9.26
C ASP A 130 -2.55 -15.68 -9.22
N VAL A 131 -1.22 -15.59 -9.32
CA VAL A 131 -0.50 -14.32 -9.09
C VAL A 131 -0.72 -13.35 -10.23
N LEU A 132 -0.41 -13.75 -11.46
CA LEU A 132 -0.52 -12.88 -12.63
C LEU A 132 -1.98 -12.43 -12.89
N PRO A 133 -3.00 -13.30 -12.83
CA PRO A 133 -4.39 -12.86 -12.96
C PRO A 133 -4.83 -11.89 -11.87
N LYS A 134 -4.34 -12.07 -10.63
CA LYS A 134 -4.62 -11.16 -9.51
C LYS A 134 -4.05 -9.76 -9.77
N ILE A 135 -2.81 -9.68 -10.24
CA ILE A 135 -2.16 -8.42 -10.62
C ILE A 135 -2.96 -7.71 -11.71
N ILE A 136 -3.31 -8.43 -12.76
CA ILE A 136 -4.09 -7.89 -13.88
C ILE A 136 -5.42 -7.32 -13.39
N LYS A 137 -6.13 -8.05 -12.52
CA LYS A 137 -7.42 -7.62 -11.96
C LYS A 137 -7.29 -6.36 -11.10
N LEU A 138 -6.20 -6.20 -10.35
CA LEU A 138 -5.99 -5.05 -9.48
C LEU A 138 -5.62 -3.77 -10.24
N LEU A 139 -4.97 -3.92 -11.38
CA LEU A 139 -4.42 -2.80 -12.13
C LEU A 139 -5.29 -2.38 -13.33
N ARG A 140 -6.35 -3.08 -13.61
CA ARG A 140 -7.37 -2.67 -14.59
C ARG A 140 -8.40 -1.76 -13.96
#